data_4205b14d2299b5c1c920583211d1a628
#
_entry.id   4205b14d2299b5c1c920583211d1a628
#
_cell.length_a   1.000
_cell.length_b   1.000
_cell.length_c   1.000
_cell.angle_alpha   90.00
_cell.angle_beta   90.00
_cell.angle_gamma   90.00
#
_symmetry.space_group_name_H-M   'P 1'
#
loop_
_entity.id
_entity.type
_entity.pdbx_description
1 polymer ?
#
loop_
_entity_poly.entity_id
_entity_poly.type
_entity_poly.pdbx_seq_one_letter_code
_entity_poly.pdbx_strand_id
1 'polypeptide(L)'
;VPYCPRCGTPLSAQEVAQGYKLVKEKSAVVRFKVAGEDAYFLAWTTTPWTLPSNVALCVNPNDTYIKVKAVDGYTYYLAEALADKVLSPLLSKEDKEAGKKAYEVLETCKGKDLEYKEYEPLYACAKELADKQGKKGFFVTCDTYVTMSDGTGIVHIAPAFGEDDANVGRNYDLPFVQFVNDKGELTAETPFAGMWVKDADPEVLKDLSGRKQLFDAPKFEHEYPHCWRCDKPLIYYARESWYIKETAVKDDLIRNNNTVNWIPESIGSGRFGNWLENIQDWAISRNRYWGTPLNIWECACGHRECIGSRAELAEKAGDPKAAEVELHRPYIDAVTIKCPECGKDMHRVPEVLDCWFDSGAMPFAQHHYPFENKEVFEQQFPAKFISEAVDQTRGWFHSLMAESTLLFNKAPYENVIVLGHVQDENGQKMSKSKGNAVDPFDALQTYGADAIRWYFYTASAPWIPKRFSGKLVLEGQRKFMGTLWNTYAFFVLYANIDQFDATKYKLEYDKLSVMDRWLLSKLNSAVAGVDDCLSNYKIPEAAKYLQEFVDDMSNWYVRRSRERFWAKGMEQDKINAYMTLYTALVT
;
A
#
# COMPACT_ATOMS: atom_id res chain seq x y z
N VAL A 1 1.11 -16.40 5.33
CA VAL A 1 0.89 -15.35 4.33
C VAL A 1 -0.56 -14.96 4.26
N PRO A 2 -0.89 -13.69 3.95
CA PRO A 2 -2.22 -13.30 3.51
C PRO A 2 -2.56 -14.04 2.21
N TYR A 3 -3.72 -14.66 2.16
CA TYR A 3 -4.11 -15.52 1.05
C TYR A 3 -5.55 -15.25 0.62
N CYS A 4 -5.77 -15.22 -0.69
CA CYS A 4 -7.10 -15.10 -1.27
C CYS A 4 -7.57 -16.47 -1.78
N PRO A 5 -8.48 -17.17 -1.08
CA PRO A 5 -8.95 -18.49 -1.49
C PRO A 5 -9.68 -18.49 -2.85
N ARG A 6 -10.39 -17.39 -3.17
CA ARG A 6 -11.06 -17.26 -4.48
C ARG A 6 -10.07 -17.12 -5.64
N CYS A 7 -9.00 -16.35 -5.46
CA CYS A 7 -7.98 -16.17 -6.48
C CYS A 7 -6.94 -17.29 -6.46
N GLY A 8 -6.88 -18.09 -5.40
CA GLY A 8 -5.92 -19.19 -5.21
C GLY A 8 -4.48 -18.72 -5.09
N THR A 9 -4.23 -17.52 -4.56
CA THR A 9 -2.89 -16.91 -4.55
C THR A 9 -2.57 -16.19 -3.24
N PRO A 10 -1.32 -16.25 -2.77
CA PRO A 10 -0.84 -15.38 -1.71
C PRO A 10 -0.75 -13.92 -2.18
N LEU A 11 -0.75 -13.00 -1.23
CA LEU A 11 -0.61 -11.57 -1.46
C LEU A 11 0.57 -11.03 -0.65
N SER A 12 1.22 -9.99 -1.18
CA SER A 12 2.23 -9.24 -0.44
C SER A 12 1.59 -8.23 0.53
N ALA A 13 2.37 -7.75 1.49
CA ALA A 13 1.91 -6.72 2.43
C ALA A 13 1.39 -5.46 1.72
N GLN A 14 2.00 -5.08 0.57
CA GLN A 14 1.57 -3.95 -0.24
C GLN A 14 0.17 -4.15 -0.85
N GLU A 15 -0.13 -5.35 -1.33
CA GLU A 15 -1.44 -5.69 -1.90
C GLU A 15 -2.52 -5.72 -0.81
N VAL A 16 -2.19 -6.25 0.36
CA VAL A 16 -3.10 -6.30 1.53
C VAL A 16 -3.46 -4.90 2.00
N ALA A 17 -2.48 -3.99 2.05
CA ALA A 17 -2.67 -2.61 2.49
C ALA A 17 -3.69 -1.83 1.65
N GLN A 18 -3.99 -2.26 0.42
CA GLN A 18 -4.96 -1.62 -0.46
C GLN A 18 -6.41 -2.08 -0.23
N GLY A 19 -6.60 -3.17 0.50
CA GLY A 19 -7.89 -3.86 0.61
C GLY A 19 -8.55 -3.84 1.98
N TYR A 20 -8.10 -3.03 2.93
CA TYR A 20 -8.74 -2.95 4.25
C TYR A 20 -10.12 -2.31 4.19
N LYS A 21 -11.08 -2.94 4.88
CA LYS A 21 -12.46 -2.46 5.03
C LYS A 21 -12.88 -2.57 6.49
N LEU A 22 -13.65 -1.58 6.92
CA LEU A 22 -14.31 -1.66 8.22
C LEU A 22 -15.43 -2.70 8.13
N VAL A 23 -15.33 -3.76 8.92
CA VAL A 23 -16.32 -4.84 9.02
C VAL A 23 -16.85 -4.96 10.44
N LYS A 24 -18.08 -5.46 10.56
CA LYS A 24 -18.72 -5.71 11.85
C LYS A 24 -19.12 -7.19 11.92
N GLU A 25 -18.34 -7.94 12.67
CA GLU A 25 -18.48 -9.40 12.81
C GLU A 25 -18.72 -9.78 14.27
N LYS A 26 -19.13 -11.02 14.52
CA LYS A 26 -19.17 -11.56 15.88
C LYS A 26 -17.80 -12.11 16.23
N SER A 27 -17.24 -11.66 17.33
CA SER A 27 -16.09 -12.31 17.96
C SER A 27 -16.56 -13.39 18.93
N ALA A 28 -15.63 -14.19 19.47
CA ALA A 28 -15.93 -15.22 20.45
C ALA A 28 -15.07 -15.04 21.71
N VAL A 29 -15.70 -15.09 22.87
CA VAL A 29 -15.05 -15.33 24.17
C VAL A 29 -15.36 -16.77 24.56
N VAL A 30 -14.32 -17.59 24.68
CA VAL A 30 -14.43 -19.05 24.82
C VAL A 30 -13.86 -19.52 26.15
N ARG A 31 -14.56 -20.47 26.79
CA ARG A 31 -14.15 -21.16 28.00
C ARG A 31 -13.26 -22.34 27.67
N PHE A 32 -11.99 -22.27 28.03
CA PHE A 32 -11.06 -23.39 27.94
C PHE A 32 -10.88 -24.00 29.33
N LYS A 33 -11.30 -25.26 29.51
CA LYS A 33 -11.26 -25.95 30.79
C LYS A 33 -9.81 -26.18 31.24
N VAL A 34 -9.44 -25.69 32.41
CA VAL A 34 -8.12 -25.95 33.00
C VAL A 34 -7.98 -27.42 33.37
N ALA A 35 -6.89 -28.06 33.00
CA ALA A 35 -6.64 -29.46 33.30
C ALA A 35 -6.49 -29.68 34.81
N GLY A 36 -7.25 -30.62 35.37
CA GLY A 36 -7.18 -30.97 36.79
C GLY A 36 -7.76 -29.92 37.75
N GLU A 37 -8.41 -28.87 37.25
CA GLU A 37 -8.95 -27.79 38.05
C GLU A 37 -10.38 -27.42 37.62
N ASP A 38 -11.26 -27.08 38.58
CA ASP A 38 -12.60 -26.61 38.23
C ASP A 38 -12.62 -25.10 37.94
N ALA A 39 -11.88 -24.76 36.88
CA ALA A 39 -11.72 -23.40 36.38
C ALA A 39 -11.58 -23.36 34.86
N TYR A 40 -11.74 -22.19 34.26
CA TYR A 40 -11.63 -21.97 32.81
C TYR A 40 -10.76 -20.76 32.52
N PHE A 41 -9.92 -20.84 31.49
CA PHE A 41 -9.39 -19.66 30.83
C PHE A 41 -10.46 -19.07 29.94
N LEU A 42 -10.63 -17.73 29.98
CA LEU A 42 -11.43 -16.99 29.02
C LEU A 42 -10.52 -16.44 27.94
N ALA A 43 -10.55 -17.02 26.75
CA ALA A 43 -9.79 -16.54 25.61
C ALA A 43 -10.68 -15.91 24.55
N TRP A 44 -10.19 -14.89 23.88
CA TRP A 44 -10.91 -14.12 22.88
C TRP A 44 -10.32 -14.31 21.48
N THR A 45 -11.21 -14.34 20.47
CA THR A 45 -10.83 -14.34 19.06
C THR A 45 -11.82 -13.57 18.19
N THR A 46 -11.34 -12.93 17.13
CA THR A 46 -12.16 -12.34 16.07
C THR A 46 -12.44 -13.30 14.93
N THR A 47 -11.83 -14.49 14.94
CA THR A 47 -11.93 -15.50 13.87
C THR A 47 -12.35 -16.86 14.45
N PRO A 48 -13.62 -17.07 14.80
CA PRO A 48 -14.10 -18.33 15.42
C PRO A 48 -13.73 -19.58 14.61
N TRP A 49 -13.67 -19.49 13.29
CA TRP A 49 -13.31 -20.59 12.40
C TRP A 49 -11.89 -21.15 12.62
N THR A 50 -10.99 -20.43 13.32
CA THR A 50 -9.64 -20.94 13.65
C THR A 50 -9.62 -21.81 14.91
N LEU A 51 -10.67 -21.77 15.75
CA LEU A 51 -10.75 -22.51 17.01
C LEU A 51 -10.59 -24.04 16.88
N PRO A 52 -11.09 -24.70 15.81
CA PRO A 52 -10.81 -26.12 15.59
C PRO A 52 -9.32 -26.45 15.47
N SER A 53 -8.49 -25.47 15.12
CA SER A 53 -7.01 -25.60 15.00
C SER A 53 -6.26 -25.05 16.22
N ASN A 54 -6.94 -24.78 17.33
CA ASN A 54 -6.32 -24.32 18.56
C ASN A 54 -5.33 -25.35 19.13
N VAL A 55 -4.13 -24.90 19.51
CA VAL A 55 -3.09 -25.76 20.12
C VAL A 55 -2.46 -25.16 21.38
N ALA A 56 -2.67 -23.85 21.65
CA ALA A 56 -2.18 -23.19 22.86
C ALA A 56 -3.05 -21.95 23.17
N LEU A 57 -2.85 -21.39 24.35
CA LEU A 57 -3.29 -20.05 24.74
C LEU A 57 -2.05 -19.19 24.99
N CYS A 58 -2.16 -17.87 24.78
CA CYS A 58 -1.07 -16.93 25.03
C CYS A 58 -1.49 -15.80 25.94
N VAL A 59 -0.60 -15.44 26.89
CA VAL A 59 -0.74 -14.35 27.85
C VAL A 59 0.46 -13.41 27.77
N ASN A 60 0.30 -12.17 28.21
CA ASN A 60 1.44 -11.26 28.35
C ASN A 60 2.18 -11.58 29.68
N PRO A 61 3.46 -11.92 29.64
CA PRO A 61 4.21 -12.33 30.84
C PRO A 61 4.29 -11.25 31.92
N ASN A 62 4.23 -9.96 31.52
CA ASN A 62 4.42 -8.81 32.40
C ASN A 62 3.13 -8.29 33.03
N ASP A 63 1.97 -8.63 32.44
CA ASP A 63 0.68 -8.17 32.91
C ASP A 63 0.12 -9.01 34.06
N THR A 64 -0.87 -8.46 34.75
CA THR A 64 -1.52 -9.10 35.92
C THR A 64 -2.77 -9.85 35.47
N TYR A 65 -2.88 -11.09 35.90
CA TYR A 65 -4.03 -11.96 35.69
C TYR A 65 -4.66 -12.33 37.02
N ILE A 66 -5.97 -12.55 37.01
CA ILE A 66 -6.72 -12.92 38.20
C ILE A 66 -7.51 -14.21 37.96
N LYS A 67 -7.61 -15.00 39.02
CA LYS A 67 -8.55 -16.10 39.14
C LYS A 67 -9.75 -15.60 39.90
N VAL A 68 -10.94 -15.71 39.36
CA VAL A 68 -12.14 -15.15 39.94
C VAL A 68 -13.28 -16.17 40.01
N LYS A 69 -14.08 -16.09 41.07
CA LYS A 69 -15.38 -16.76 41.13
C LYS A 69 -16.43 -15.77 40.62
N ALA A 70 -17.07 -16.07 39.50
CA ALA A 70 -18.07 -15.21 38.90
C ALA A 70 -19.50 -15.56 39.39
N VAL A 71 -20.41 -14.59 39.22
CA VAL A 71 -21.82 -14.74 39.66
C VAL A 71 -22.60 -15.82 38.89
N ASP A 72 -22.10 -16.24 37.71
CA ASP A 72 -22.66 -17.38 36.95
C ASP A 72 -22.28 -18.75 37.52
N GLY A 73 -21.54 -18.77 38.62
CA GLY A 73 -21.11 -19.98 39.32
C GLY A 73 -19.82 -20.62 38.80
N TYR A 74 -19.20 -20.09 37.74
CA TYR A 74 -17.92 -20.58 37.21
C TYR A 74 -16.74 -19.87 37.80
N THR A 75 -15.57 -20.47 37.70
CA THR A 75 -14.27 -19.87 38.06
C THR A 75 -13.49 -19.58 36.78
N TYR A 76 -12.97 -18.36 36.64
CA TYR A 76 -12.30 -17.92 35.44
C TYR A 76 -10.91 -17.38 35.71
N TYR A 77 -10.00 -17.56 34.74
CA TYR A 77 -8.74 -16.84 34.60
C TYR A 77 -8.87 -15.84 33.45
N LEU A 78 -8.52 -14.58 33.71
CA LEU A 78 -8.47 -13.50 32.69
C LEU A 78 -7.57 -12.37 33.19
N ALA A 79 -7.24 -11.41 32.32
CA ALA A 79 -6.48 -10.24 32.71
C ALA A 79 -7.26 -9.35 33.69
N GLU A 80 -6.60 -8.89 34.76
CA GLU A 80 -7.21 -8.03 35.79
C GLU A 80 -7.78 -6.74 35.18
N ALA A 81 -7.03 -6.10 34.28
CA ALA A 81 -7.41 -4.85 33.61
C ALA A 81 -8.70 -4.95 32.79
N LEU A 82 -9.08 -6.15 32.34
CA LEU A 82 -10.24 -6.40 31.47
C LEU A 82 -11.41 -7.09 32.22
N ALA A 83 -11.19 -7.50 33.47
CA ALA A 83 -12.17 -8.31 34.22
C ALA A 83 -13.53 -7.63 34.36
N ASP A 84 -13.57 -6.36 34.71
CA ASP A 84 -14.83 -5.62 34.86
C ASP A 84 -15.56 -5.49 33.50
N LYS A 85 -14.84 -5.22 32.41
CA LYS A 85 -15.42 -5.13 31.05
C LYS A 85 -16.01 -6.46 30.60
N VAL A 86 -15.32 -7.56 30.87
CA VAL A 86 -15.71 -8.91 30.42
C VAL A 86 -16.82 -9.50 31.27
N LEU A 87 -16.80 -9.33 32.58
CA LEU A 87 -17.71 -10.01 33.50
C LEU A 87 -18.94 -9.19 33.89
N SER A 88 -18.91 -7.84 33.78
CA SER A 88 -20.09 -7.00 34.07
C SER A 88 -21.37 -7.41 33.31
N PRO A 89 -21.32 -7.92 32.07
CA PRO A 89 -22.53 -8.40 31.38
C PRO A 89 -23.28 -9.51 32.11
N LEU A 90 -22.62 -10.25 33.00
CA LEU A 90 -23.24 -11.28 33.82
C LEU A 90 -24.21 -10.75 34.88
N LEU A 91 -24.10 -9.48 35.26
CA LEU A 91 -24.97 -8.84 36.24
C LEU A 91 -26.31 -8.44 35.60
N SER A 92 -27.40 -8.62 36.40
CA SER A 92 -28.70 -8.03 36.08
C SER A 92 -28.61 -6.48 36.08
N LYS A 93 -29.63 -5.82 35.50
CA LYS A 93 -29.67 -4.34 35.54
C LYS A 93 -29.76 -3.83 36.98
N GLU A 94 -30.53 -4.48 37.83
CA GLU A 94 -30.72 -4.15 39.22
C GLU A 94 -29.44 -4.29 40.03
N ASP A 95 -28.65 -5.35 39.79
CA ASP A 95 -27.36 -5.57 40.47
C ASP A 95 -26.30 -4.56 40.04
N LYS A 96 -26.33 -4.14 38.76
CA LYS A 96 -25.45 -3.07 38.24
C LYS A 96 -25.78 -1.72 38.92
N GLU A 97 -27.06 -1.38 39.03
CA GLU A 97 -27.52 -0.16 39.66
C GLU A 97 -27.23 -0.17 41.18
N ALA A 98 -27.25 -1.35 41.82
CA ALA A 98 -26.89 -1.58 43.19
C ALA A 98 -25.36 -1.59 43.45
N GLY A 99 -24.54 -1.42 42.42
CA GLY A 99 -23.06 -1.38 42.55
C GLY A 99 -22.43 -2.72 42.94
N LYS A 100 -23.12 -3.85 42.69
CA LYS A 100 -22.58 -5.18 42.97
C LYS A 100 -21.45 -5.53 42.01
N LYS A 101 -20.45 -6.28 42.48
CA LYS A 101 -19.41 -6.85 41.63
C LYS A 101 -19.86 -8.15 40.97
N ALA A 102 -19.47 -8.35 39.72
CA ALA A 102 -19.77 -9.56 38.94
C ALA A 102 -18.95 -10.79 39.37
N TYR A 103 -17.93 -10.58 40.19
CA TYR A 103 -16.97 -11.62 40.56
C TYR A 103 -16.28 -11.30 41.90
N GLU A 104 -15.72 -12.34 42.51
CA GLU A 104 -14.83 -12.30 43.65
C GLU A 104 -13.43 -12.78 43.20
N VAL A 105 -12.40 -12.03 43.56
CA VAL A 105 -10.99 -12.39 43.21
C VAL A 105 -10.51 -13.44 44.23
N LEU A 106 -10.12 -14.60 43.70
CA LEU A 106 -9.59 -15.70 44.49
C LEU A 106 -8.05 -15.70 44.53
N GLU A 107 -7.40 -15.33 43.41
CA GLU A 107 -5.95 -15.35 43.25
C GLU A 107 -5.53 -14.26 42.25
N THR A 108 -4.35 -13.70 42.44
CA THR A 108 -3.72 -12.75 41.53
C THR A 108 -2.29 -13.23 41.22
N CYS A 109 -1.92 -13.22 39.94
CA CYS A 109 -0.62 -13.69 39.48
C CYS A 109 -0.12 -12.86 38.28
N LYS A 110 1.13 -13.02 37.92
CA LYS A 110 1.66 -12.51 36.65
C LYS A 110 1.39 -13.53 35.53
N GLY A 111 1.30 -13.03 34.27
CA GLY A 111 1.14 -13.94 33.13
C GLY A 111 2.23 -14.99 33.06
N LYS A 112 3.46 -14.66 33.46
CA LYS A 112 4.57 -15.61 33.54
C LYS A 112 4.30 -16.80 34.47
N ASP A 113 3.51 -16.60 35.52
CA ASP A 113 3.16 -17.66 36.47
C ASP A 113 2.14 -18.65 35.91
N LEU A 114 1.44 -18.27 34.82
CA LEU A 114 0.49 -19.13 34.11
C LEU A 114 1.17 -19.96 33.00
N GLU A 115 2.43 -19.68 32.67
CA GLU A 115 3.16 -20.38 31.61
C GLU A 115 3.21 -21.89 31.86
N TYR A 116 2.94 -22.67 30.82
CA TYR A 116 2.83 -24.15 30.81
C TYR A 116 1.64 -24.72 31.63
N LYS A 117 0.73 -23.89 32.14
CA LYS A 117 -0.50 -24.39 32.75
C LYS A 117 -1.39 -25.03 31.67
N GLU A 118 -1.74 -26.31 31.85
CA GLU A 118 -2.42 -27.11 30.84
C GLU A 118 -3.93 -26.89 30.86
N TYR A 119 -4.58 -27.07 29.72
CA TYR A 119 -6.03 -27.03 29.55
C TYR A 119 -6.51 -28.18 28.64
N GLU A 120 -7.79 -28.53 28.74
CA GLU A 120 -8.40 -29.57 27.92
C GLU A 120 -8.59 -29.07 26.48
N PRO A 121 -8.24 -29.87 25.44
CA PRO A 121 -8.43 -29.49 24.05
C PRO A 121 -9.87 -29.13 23.73
N LEU A 122 -10.06 -28.02 23.00
CA LEU A 122 -11.41 -27.55 22.61
C LEU A 122 -12.07 -28.48 21.60
N TYR A 123 -11.28 -29.08 20.70
CA TYR A 123 -11.71 -30.04 19.69
C TYR A 123 -10.77 -31.24 19.66
N ALA A 124 -11.35 -32.44 19.59
CA ALA A 124 -10.58 -33.70 19.59
C ALA A 124 -9.65 -33.84 18.38
N CYS A 125 -10.07 -33.36 17.20
CA CYS A 125 -9.29 -33.43 15.97
C CYS A 125 -7.91 -32.74 16.11
N ALA A 126 -7.83 -31.61 16.81
CA ALA A 126 -6.55 -30.93 17.06
C ALA A 126 -5.63 -31.78 17.95
N LYS A 127 -6.18 -32.42 18.98
CA LYS A 127 -5.44 -33.31 19.87
C LYS A 127 -4.90 -34.52 19.12
N GLU A 128 -5.73 -35.17 18.31
CA GLU A 128 -5.34 -36.33 17.50
C GLU A 128 -4.19 -36.02 16.54
N LEU A 129 -4.23 -34.82 15.91
CA LEU A 129 -3.16 -34.40 15.01
C LEU A 129 -1.87 -34.04 15.77
N ALA A 130 -1.98 -33.39 16.93
CA ALA A 130 -0.85 -33.08 17.79
C ALA A 130 -0.14 -34.36 18.26
N ASP A 131 -0.91 -35.37 18.67
CA ASP A 131 -0.38 -36.67 19.10
C ASP A 131 0.33 -37.40 17.94
N LYS A 132 -0.20 -37.33 16.72
CA LYS A 132 0.47 -37.90 15.53
C LYS A 132 1.79 -37.20 15.21
N GLN A 133 1.91 -35.90 15.53
CA GLN A 133 3.16 -35.16 15.37
C GLN A 133 4.15 -35.40 16.52
N GLY A 134 3.74 -36.05 17.60
CA GLY A 134 4.55 -36.25 18.80
C GLY A 134 4.90 -34.96 19.53
N LYS A 135 4.09 -33.89 19.35
CA LYS A 135 4.34 -32.57 19.93
C LYS A 135 3.36 -32.28 21.06
N LYS A 136 3.86 -31.62 22.10
CA LYS A 136 3.04 -31.15 23.22
C LYS A 136 2.33 -29.85 22.84
N GLY A 137 1.04 -29.79 23.06
CA GLY A 137 0.19 -28.59 22.94
C GLY A 137 -0.75 -28.45 24.14
N PHE A 138 -1.72 -27.57 24.03
CA PHE A 138 -2.84 -27.34 24.97
C PHE A 138 -2.36 -26.86 26.35
N PHE A 139 -1.46 -25.89 26.33
CA PHE A 139 -0.97 -25.18 27.52
C PHE A 139 -0.86 -23.68 27.24
N VAL A 140 -0.69 -22.90 28.31
CA VAL A 140 -0.50 -21.45 28.24
C VAL A 140 0.94 -21.11 27.87
N THR A 141 1.11 -20.24 26.87
CA THR A 141 2.39 -19.66 26.42
C THR A 141 2.45 -18.20 26.79
N CYS A 142 3.62 -17.57 26.69
CA CYS A 142 3.85 -16.17 26.98
C CYS A 142 4.44 -15.43 25.79
N ASP A 143 3.84 -14.27 25.46
CA ASP A 143 4.43 -13.34 24.49
C ASP A 143 3.94 -11.91 24.76
N THR A 144 4.77 -10.92 24.46
CA THR A 144 4.50 -9.50 24.72
C THR A 144 3.54 -8.84 23.72
N TYR A 145 3.22 -9.48 22.62
CA TYR A 145 2.23 -8.96 21.66
C TYR A 145 0.80 -8.95 22.20
N VAL A 146 0.50 -9.76 23.22
CA VAL A 146 -0.82 -9.77 23.86
C VAL A 146 -1.06 -8.45 24.59
N THR A 147 -2.10 -7.72 24.20
CA THR A 147 -2.44 -6.39 24.72
C THR A 147 -3.62 -6.44 25.68
N MET A 148 -3.73 -5.38 26.52
CA MET A 148 -4.83 -5.19 27.47
C MET A 148 -5.87 -4.19 26.96
N SER A 149 -5.89 -3.89 25.65
CA SER A 149 -6.85 -2.95 25.06
C SER A 149 -8.23 -3.57 24.83
N ASP A 150 -8.25 -4.82 24.38
CA ASP A 150 -9.46 -5.53 23.99
C ASP A 150 -9.43 -7.01 24.38
N GLY A 151 -10.60 -7.67 24.29
CA GLY A 151 -10.75 -9.09 24.58
C GLY A 151 -10.70 -9.40 26.06
N THR A 152 -9.92 -10.40 26.44
CA THR A 152 -9.82 -10.95 27.80
C THR A 152 -8.39 -10.92 28.35
N GLY A 153 -7.42 -10.47 27.55
CA GLY A 153 -5.99 -10.58 27.85
C GLY A 153 -5.41 -11.98 27.67
N ILE A 154 -6.20 -12.93 27.19
CA ILE A 154 -5.79 -14.29 26.80
C ILE A 154 -6.20 -14.52 25.35
N VAL A 155 -5.25 -14.87 24.49
CA VAL A 155 -5.46 -15.12 23.07
C VAL A 155 -5.30 -16.60 22.78
N HIS A 156 -6.14 -17.17 21.89
CA HIS A 156 -5.91 -18.52 21.42
C HIS A 156 -4.85 -18.57 20.32
N ILE A 157 -4.10 -19.66 20.26
CA ILE A 157 -3.01 -19.82 19.29
C ILE A 157 -3.34 -20.94 18.30
N ALA A 158 -3.28 -20.59 17.01
CA ALA A 158 -3.39 -21.50 15.86
C ALA A 158 -2.28 -21.17 14.85
N PRO A 159 -1.10 -21.80 14.94
CA PRO A 159 0.13 -21.43 14.20
C PRO A 159 0.00 -21.36 12.67
N ALA A 160 -1.00 -22.04 12.10
CA ALA A 160 -1.27 -22.02 10.67
C ALA A 160 -1.96 -20.74 10.17
N PHE A 161 -2.53 -19.89 11.06
CA PHE A 161 -3.46 -18.82 10.69
C PHE A 161 -3.10 -17.44 11.25
N GLY A 162 -1.96 -17.28 11.88
CA GLY A 162 -1.44 -16.00 12.36
C GLY A 162 0.08 -15.95 12.30
N GLU A 163 0.65 -14.76 12.10
CA GLU A 163 2.10 -14.58 12.11
C GLU A 163 2.64 -14.66 13.55
N ASP A 164 1.98 -13.96 14.48
CA ASP A 164 2.31 -14.02 15.90
C ASP A 164 2.10 -15.43 16.45
N ASP A 165 1.01 -16.09 16.06
CA ASP A 165 0.73 -17.49 16.41
C ASP A 165 1.81 -18.43 15.90
N ALA A 166 2.32 -18.21 14.67
CA ALA A 166 3.40 -19.00 14.10
C ALA A 166 4.74 -18.75 14.82
N ASN A 167 4.99 -17.51 15.27
CA ASN A 167 6.17 -17.16 16.08
C ASN A 167 6.12 -17.87 17.44
N VAL A 168 4.99 -17.78 18.15
CA VAL A 168 4.76 -18.51 19.39
C VAL A 168 4.88 -20.01 19.15
N GLY A 169 4.30 -20.51 18.05
CA GLY A 169 4.40 -21.92 17.66
C GLY A 169 5.83 -22.44 17.51
N ARG A 170 6.71 -21.63 16.91
CA ARG A 170 8.14 -21.95 16.79
C ARG A 170 8.88 -21.87 18.12
N ASN A 171 8.60 -20.83 18.92
CA ASN A 171 9.28 -20.61 20.20
C ASN A 171 8.99 -21.71 21.22
N TYR A 172 7.80 -22.30 21.19
CA TYR A 172 7.33 -23.33 22.12
C TYR A 172 7.27 -24.74 21.49
N ASP A 173 7.74 -24.90 20.25
CA ASP A 173 7.66 -26.15 19.47
C ASP A 173 6.25 -26.77 19.44
N LEU A 174 5.22 -25.92 19.25
CA LEU A 174 3.83 -26.34 19.26
C LEU A 174 3.48 -27.22 18.05
N PRO A 175 2.40 -28.04 18.15
CA PRO A 175 1.85 -28.75 17.00
C PRO A 175 1.44 -27.80 15.90
N PHE A 176 1.66 -28.19 14.65
CA PHE A 176 1.17 -27.44 13.49
C PHE A 176 -0.13 -28.05 12.98
N VAL A 177 -1.24 -27.37 13.24
CA VAL A 177 -2.60 -27.83 12.89
C VAL A 177 -3.23 -26.88 11.88
N GLN A 178 -3.52 -27.41 10.67
CA GLN A 178 -4.07 -26.64 9.57
C GLN A 178 -5.29 -27.37 9.00
N PHE A 179 -6.49 -27.06 9.51
CA PHE A 179 -7.75 -27.65 9.08
C PHE A 179 -8.52 -26.79 8.08
N VAL A 180 -7.81 -26.05 7.23
CA VAL A 180 -8.39 -25.29 6.12
C VAL A 180 -7.62 -25.63 4.86
N ASN A 181 -8.34 -25.91 3.77
CA ASN A 181 -7.76 -26.19 2.47
C ASN A 181 -7.47 -24.90 1.67
N ASP A 182 -6.90 -25.04 0.49
CA ASP A 182 -6.55 -23.93 -0.42
C ASP A 182 -7.77 -23.17 -0.97
N LYS A 183 -8.98 -23.72 -0.86
CA LYS A 183 -10.24 -23.04 -1.19
C LYS A 183 -10.80 -22.23 -0.02
N GLY A 184 -10.15 -22.28 1.15
CA GLY A 184 -10.63 -21.66 2.38
C GLY A 184 -11.78 -22.43 3.03
N GLU A 185 -11.90 -23.74 2.78
CA GLU A 185 -12.91 -24.61 3.35
C GLU A 185 -12.31 -25.45 4.48
N LEU A 186 -13.06 -25.67 5.53
CA LEU A 186 -12.67 -26.54 6.64
C LEU A 186 -12.58 -28.00 6.17
N THR A 187 -11.53 -28.70 6.60
CA THR A 187 -11.25 -30.07 6.17
C THR A 187 -12.13 -31.10 6.87
N ALA A 188 -12.10 -32.36 6.37
CA ALA A 188 -12.98 -33.45 6.83
C ALA A 188 -12.76 -33.88 8.29
N GLU A 189 -11.62 -33.53 8.87
CA GLU A 189 -11.26 -33.83 10.27
C GLU A 189 -12.06 -33.00 11.27
N THR A 190 -12.62 -31.86 10.82
CA THR A 190 -13.39 -30.95 11.67
C THR A 190 -14.89 -31.25 11.62
N PRO A 191 -15.67 -30.90 12.66
CA PRO A 191 -17.12 -30.98 12.62
C PRO A 191 -17.80 -30.09 11.55
N PHE A 192 -17.02 -29.20 10.90
CA PHE A 192 -17.49 -28.18 9.95
C PHE A 192 -16.99 -28.45 8.52
N ALA A 193 -16.71 -29.70 8.19
CA ALA A 193 -16.15 -30.14 6.92
C ALA A 193 -16.83 -29.52 5.69
N GLY A 194 -16.03 -28.99 4.76
CA GLY A 194 -16.48 -28.40 3.50
C GLY A 194 -17.10 -27.01 3.61
N MET A 195 -17.21 -26.44 4.80
CA MET A 195 -17.75 -25.09 4.97
C MET A 195 -16.66 -24.05 4.67
N TRP A 196 -17.04 -22.99 3.95
CA TRP A 196 -16.22 -21.78 3.83
C TRP A 196 -16.00 -21.16 5.21
N VAL A 197 -14.77 -20.77 5.53
CA VAL A 197 -14.38 -20.32 6.89
C VAL A 197 -15.28 -19.22 7.47
N LYS A 198 -15.73 -18.24 6.67
CA LYS A 198 -16.63 -17.19 7.16
C LYS A 198 -18.06 -17.68 7.36
N ASP A 199 -18.50 -18.69 6.62
CA ASP A 199 -19.80 -19.33 6.80
C ASP A 199 -19.77 -20.30 8.00
N ALA A 200 -18.59 -20.78 8.37
CA ALA A 200 -18.38 -21.62 9.54
C ALA A 200 -18.44 -20.84 10.87
N ASP A 201 -18.13 -19.55 10.90
CA ASP A 201 -18.13 -18.74 12.12
C ASP A 201 -19.44 -18.88 12.94
N PRO A 202 -20.63 -18.71 12.37
CA PRO A 202 -21.89 -18.90 13.10
C PRO A 202 -22.08 -20.34 13.62
N GLU A 203 -21.66 -21.35 12.87
CA GLU A 203 -21.82 -22.75 13.26
C GLU A 203 -20.85 -23.16 14.37
N VAL A 204 -19.62 -22.64 14.34
CA VAL A 204 -18.65 -22.78 15.44
C VAL A 204 -19.20 -22.15 16.73
N LEU A 205 -19.76 -20.94 16.66
CA LEU A 205 -20.36 -20.28 17.81
C LEU A 205 -21.55 -21.08 18.36
N LYS A 206 -22.39 -21.66 17.50
CA LYS A 206 -23.51 -22.47 17.88
C LYS A 206 -23.09 -23.80 18.55
N ASP A 207 -22.07 -24.47 18.00
CA ASP A 207 -21.49 -25.67 18.59
C ASP A 207 -20.93 -25.41 19.99
N LEU A 208 -20.10 -24.36 20.13
CA LEU A 208 -19.55 -23.96 21.44
C LEU A 208 -20.63 -23.57 22.45
N SER A 209 -21.70 -22.91 21.99
CA SER A 209 -22.84 -22.58 22.84
C SER A 209 -23.56 -23.85 23.32
N GLY A 210 -23.80 -24.82 22.43
CA GLY A 210 -24.40 -26.12 22.76
C GLY A 210 -23.60 -26.91 23.80
N ARG A 211 -22.28 -26.82 23.72
CA ARG A 211 -21.33 -27.45 24.68
C ARG A 211 -21.05 -26.60 25.93
N LYS A 212 -21.71 -25.44 26.10
CA LYS A 212 -21.49 -24.46 27.18
C LYS A 212 -20.04 -23.93 27.26
N GLN A 213 -19.31 -23.99 26.15
CA GLN A 213 -17.94 -23.49 26.04
C GLN A 213 -17.89 -22.04 25.51
N LEU A 214 -18.95 -21.55 24.91
CA LEU A 214 -19.06 -20.13 24.55
C LEU A 214 -19.44 -19.33 25.81
N PHE A 215 -18.61 -18.33 26.15
CA PHE A 215 -18.92 -17.38 27.21
C PHE A 215 -19.76 -16.22 26.67
N ASP A 216 -19.29 -15.57 25.59
CA ASP A 216 -19.98 -14.46 24.92
C ASP A 216 -19.60 -14.39 23.44
N ALA A 217 -20.42 -13.72 22.64
CA ALA A 217 -20.18 -13.48 21.21
C ALA A 217 -20.47 -12.00 20.85
N PRO A 218 -19.70 -11.06 21.38
CA PRO A 218 -19.91 -9.64 21.15
C PRO A 218 -19.66 -9.27 19.68
N LYS A 219 -20.42 -8.28 19.18
CA LYS A 219 -20.13 -7.67 17.89
C LYS A 219 -18.87 -6.82 18.01
N PHE A 220 -17.94 -7.05 17.12
CA PHE A 220 -16.68 -6.35 17.05
C PHE A 220 -16.55 -5.65 15.69
N GLU A 221 -16.20 -4.38 15.72
CA GLU A 221 -16.00 -3.56 14.52
C GLU A 221 -14.51 -3.33 14.37
N HIS A 222 -13.95 -3.77 13.25
CA HIS A 222 -12.53 -3.68 12.99
C HIS A 222 -12.23 -3.60 11.49
N GLU A 223 -11.02 -3.12 11.16
CA GLU A 223 -10.52 -3.18 9.80
C GLU A 223 -10.09 -4.62 9.46
N TYR A 224 -10.65 -5.17 8.36
CA TYR A 224 -10.34 -6.51 7.88
C TYR A 224 -9.83 -6.48 6.44
N PRO A 225 -8.74 -7.21 6.12
CA PRO A 225 -8.16 -7.19 4.79
C PRO A 225 -9.02 -7.95 3.77
N HIS A 226 -9.21 -7.34 2.61
CA HIS A 226 -9.89 -7.93 1.45
C HIS A 226 -8.94 -7.96 0.27
N CYS A 227 -9.18 -8.90 -0.65
CA CYS A 227 -8.40 -8.99 -1.87
C CYS A 227 -8.62 -7.76 -2.76
N TRP A 228 -7.58 -7.03 -3.06
CA TRP A 228 -7.63 -5.84 -3.91
C TRP A 228 -8.25 -6.10 -5.31
N ARG A 229 -8.16 -7.37 -5.79
CA ARG A 229 -8.63 -7.77 -7.12
C ARG A 229 -10.08 -8.23 -7.14
N CYS A 230 -10.49 -9.12 -6.22
CA CYS A 230 -11.81 -9.75 -6.24
C CYS A 230 -12.72 -9.31 -5.10
N ASP A 231 -12.22 -8.46 -4.21
CA ASP A 231 -12.94 -7.86 -3.10
C ASP A 231 -13.47 -8.85 -2.05
N LYS A 232 -12.96 -10.08 -2.03
CA LYS A 232 -13.30 -11.10 -1.05
C LYS A 232 -12.38 -11.02 0.17
N PRO A 233 -12.87 -11.37 1.38
CA PRO A 233 -12.04 -11.39 2.57
C PRO A 233 -10.84 -12.32 2.39
N LEU A 234 -9.70 -11.89 2.90
CA LEU A 234 -8.48 -12.68 2.96
C LEU A 234 -8.47 -13.58 4.18
N ILE A 235 -7.68 -14.63 4.13
CA ILE A 235 -7.32 -15.42 5.31
C ILE A 235 -5.81 -15.38 5.49
N TYR A 236 -5.34 -15.45 6.72
CA TYR A 236 -3.95 -15.81 6.98
C TYR A 236 -3.84 -17.32 6.83
N TYR A 237 -2.88 -17.77 6.03
CA TYR A 237 -2.79 -19.17 5.63
C TYR A 237 -1.33 -19.60 5.50
N ALA A 238 -0.95 -20.63 6.20
CA ALA A 238 0.40 -21.17 6.10
C ALA A 238 0.57 -21.90 4.77
N ARG A 239 1.49 -21.43 3.96
CA ARG A 239 1.79 -21.95 2.63
C ARG A 239 3.24 -21.72 2.27
N GLU A 240 3.82 -22.66 1.55
CA GLU A 240 5.12 -22.45 0.91
C GLU A 240 5.01 -21.30 -0.10
N SER A 241 5.94 -20.38 -0.01
CA SER A 241 6.00 -19.20 -0.86
C SER A 241 7.44 -18.72 -0.97
N TRP A 242 7.78 -18.06 -2.09
CA TRP A 242 9.09 -17.45 -2.28
C TRP A 242 9.10 -16.04 -1.70
N TYR A 243 10.18 -15.71 -1.00
CA TYR A 243 10.36 -14.43 -0.34
C TYR A 243 11.70 -13.81 -0.70
N ILE A 244 11.71 -12.48 -0.83
CA ILE A 244 12.91 -11.67 -0.71
C ILE A 244 13.04 -11.23 0.75
N LYS A 245 14.18 -11.52 1.38
CA LYS A 245 14.45 -11.19 2.79
C LYS A 245 14.80 -9.69 2.92
N GLU A 246 13.81 -8.82 2.80
CA GLU A 246 13.98 -7.37 2.94
C GLU A 246 14.46 -6.96 4.33
N THR A 247 14.09 -7.73 5.36
CA THR A 247 14.54 -7.51 6.74
C THR A 247 16.07 -7.56 6.88
N ALA A 248 16.77 -8.26 5.98
CA ALA A 248 18.24 -8.33 5.98
C ALA A 248 18.91 -7.03 5.48
N VAL A 249 18.18 -6.19 4.73
CA VAL A 249 18.68 -4.92 4.16
C VAL A 249 17.91 -3.71 4.68
N LYS A 250 17.19 -3.86 5.79
CA LYS A 250 16.35 -2.82 6.39
C LYS A 250 17.10 -1.51 6.62
N ASP A 251 18.29 -1.58 7.22
CA ASP A 251 19.08 -0.39 7.53
C ASP A 251 19.56 0.31 6.24
N ASP A 252 19.85 -0.45 5.19
CA ASP A 252 20.21 0.08 3.89
C ASP A 252 19.02 0.75 3.20
N LEU A 253 17.83 0.18 3.29
CA LEU A 253 16.59 0.79 2.80
C LEU A 253 16.31 2.14 3.48
N ILE A 254 16.43 2.21 4.80
CA ILE A 254 16.25 3.44 5.58
C ILE A 254 17.34 4.48 5.19
N ARG A 255 18.60 4.07 5.10
CA ARG A 255 19.69 4.94 4.69
C ARG A 255 19.46 5.51 3.30
N ASN A 256 19.10 4.69 2.33
CA ASN A 256 18.83 5.11 0.96
C ASN A 256 17.62 6.04 0.88
N ASN A 257 16.55 5.75 1.60
CA ASN A 257 15.39 6.65 1.71
C ASN A 257 15.76 8.05 2.21
N ASN A 258 16.67 8.13 3.17
CA ASN A 258 17.12 9.41 3.74
C ASN A 258 17.96 10.27 2.75
N THR A 259 18.36 9.71 1.61
CA THR A 259 19.03 10.48 0.54
C THR A 259 18.05 11.13 -0.43
N VAL A 260 16.77 10.76 -0.38
CA VAL A 260 15.74 11.20 -1.34
C VAL A 260 15.12 12.52 -0.88
N ASN A 261 14.97 13.45 -1.81
CA ASN A 261 14.19 14.67 -1.59
C ASN A 261 12.70 14.39 -1.78
N TRP A 262 11.99 14.14 -0.69
CA TRP A 262 10.55 13.93 -0.70
C TRP A 262 9.78 15.25 -0.66
N ILE A 263 8.79 15.40 -1.52
CA ILE A 263 7.92 16.57 -1.61
C ILE A 263 6.46 16.12 -1.42
N PRO A 264 5.88 16.25 -0.20
CA PRO A 264 6.48 16.86 1.00
C PRO A 264 7.41 15.90 1.78
N GLU A 265 8.37 16.45 2.48
CA GLU A 265 9.35 15.73 3.32
C GLU A 265 8.68 14.77 4.34
N SER A 266 7.53 15.17 4.87
CA SER A 266 6.76 14.38 5.85
C SER A 266 6.30 13.01 5.34
N ILE A 267 6.27 12.77 4.04
CA ILE A 267 5.96 11.44 3.49
C ILE A 267 7.17 10.53 3.62
N GLY A 268 8.36 11.04 3.29
CA GLY A 268 9.60 10.26 3.36
C GLY A 268 9.98 9.87 4.78
N SER A 269 9.91 10.81 5.73
CA SER A 269 10.23 10.56 7.14
C SER A 269 9.07 9.89 7.91
N GLY A 270 7.82 10.17 7.53
CA GLY A 270 6.62 9.64 8.20
C GLY A 270 6.11 8.36 7.53
N ARG A 271 5.13 8.50 6.62
CA ARG A 271 4.40 7.34 6.05
C ARG A 271 5.30 6.29 5.40
N PHE A 272 6.30 6.70 4.62
CA PHE A 272 7.21 5.77 3.96
C PHE A 272 8.33 5.31 4.90
N GLY A 273 8.94 6.23 5.69
CA GLY A 273 9.95 5.89 6.68
C GLY A 273 9.45 4.88 7.72
N ASN A 274 8.27 5.11 8.31
CA ASN A 274 7.64 4.17 9.24
C ASN A 274 7.35 2.80 8.62
N TRP A 275 7.06 2.77 7.31
CA TRP A 275 6.92 1.50 6.60
C TRP A 275 8.23 0.73 6.53
N LEU A 276 9.34 1.40 6.19
CA LEU A 276 10.65 0.78 6.13
C LEU A 276 11.16 0.35 7.51
N GLU A 277 10.84 1.12 8.57
CA GLU A 277 11.16 0.74 9.95
C GLU A 277 10.46 -0.54 10.41
N ASN A 278 9.29 -0.83 9.84
CA ASN A 278 8.49 -2.02 10.16
C ASN A 278 8.43 -2.99 8.96
N ILE A 279 9.45 -3.00 8.12
CA ILE A 279 9.48 -3.80 6.89
C ILE A 279 9.40 -5.30 7.22
N GLN A 280 8.63 -6.01 6.43
CA GLN A 280 8.52 -7.47 6.45
C GLN A 280 9.09 -8.04 5.16
N ASP A 281 9.48 -9.31 5.18
CA ASP A 281 9.99 -9.99 4.00
C ASP A 281 8.93 -10.01 2.89
N TRP A 282 9.35 -9.69 1.68
CA TRP A 282 8.46 -9.54 0.52
C TRP A 282 8.11 -10.89 -0.09
N ALA A 283 6.85 -11.32 0.05
CA ALA A 283 6.33 -12.50 -0.63
C ALA A 283 6.18 -12.21 -2.13
N ILE A 284 7.08 -12.74 -2.97
CA ILE A 284 7.16 -12.45 -4.41
C ILE A 284 6.42 -13.44 -5.31
N SER A 285 6.10 -14.64 -4.83
CA SER A 285 5.48 -15.67 -5.67
C SER A 285 3.96 -15.53 -5.75
N ARG A 286 3.40 -15.76 -6.95
CA ARG A 286 1.96 -15.79 -7.20
C ARG A 286 1.56 -17.05 -7.96
N ASN A 287 0.44 -17.63 -7.57
CA ASN A 287 -0.16 -18.77 -8.27
C ASN A 287 -1.11 -18.25 -9.36
N ARG A 288 -0.55 -17.78 -10.45
CA ARG A 288 -1.29 -17.27 -11.60
C ARG A 288 -0.77 -17.91 -12.88
N TYR A 289 -1.64 -17.95 -13.89
CA TYR A 289 -1.23 -18.46 -15.20
C TYR A 289 -0.36 -17.44 -15.94
N TRP A 290 -0.78 -16.18 -15.98
CA TRP A 290 -0.06 -15.12 -16.65
C TRP A 290 0.71 -14.23 -15.67
N GLY A 291 1.95 -13.97 -16.01
CA GLY A 291 2.91 -13.14 -15.28
C GLY A 291 4.33 -13.56 -15.62
N THR A 292 5.32 -12.84 -15.12
CA THR A 292 6.75 -13.18 -15.28
C THR A 292 7.06 -14.45 -14.47
N PRO A 293 7.41 -15.58 -15.11
CA PRO A 293 7.71 -16.82 -14.41
C PRO A 293 8.93 -16.68 -13.50
N LEU A 294 8.86 -17.25 -12.29
CA LEU A 294 10.04 -17.40 -11.46
C LEU A 294 11.08 -18.26 -12.18
N ASN A 295 12.29 -17.76 -12.33
CA ASN A 295 13.38 -18.38 -13.06
C ASN A 295 14.16 -19.39 -12.19
N ILE A 296 13.45 -20.20 -11.42
CA ILE A 296 14.00 -21.19 -10.49
C ILE A 296 13.59 -22.59 -10.94
N TRP A 297 14.57 -23.49 -11.07
CA TRP A 297 14.38 -24.91 -11.30
C TRP A 297 14.66 -25.68 -10.03
N GLU A 298 13.81 -26.64 -9.72
CA GLU A 298 13.91 -27.47 -8.50
C GLU A 298 13.98 -28.96 -8.85
N CYS A 299 14.86 -29.66 -8.17
CA CYS A 299 15.03 -31.10 -8.26
C CYS A 299 14.29 -31.83 -7.14
N ALA A 300 13.83 -33.04 -7.42
CA ALA A 300 13.25 -33.92 -6.39
C ALA A 300 14.22 -34.27 -5.23
N CYS A 301 15.53 -34.02 -5.38
CA CYS A 301 16.51 -34.14 -4.29
C CYS A 301 16.60 -32.89 -3.39
N GLY A 302 15.85 -31.83 -3.72
CA GLY A 302 15.87 -30.55 -3.00
C GLY A 302 16.86 -29.51 -3.54
N HIS A 303 17.68 -29.86 -4.54
CA HIS A 303 18.60 -28.91 -5.16
C HIS A 303 17.82 -27.88 -6.00
N ARG A 304 18.27 -26.62 -5.97
CA ARG A 304 17.65 -25.48 -6.65
C ARG A 304 18.65 -24.70 -7.47
N GLU A 305 18.26 -24.28 -8.66
CA GLU A 305 19.04 -23.45 -9.58
C GLU A 305 18.24 -22.23 -9.99
N CYS A 306 18.84 -21.05 -9.93
CA CYS A 306 18.28 -19.80 -10.44
C CYS A 306 18.97 -19.45 -11.76
N ILE A 307 18.22 -19.35 -12.86
CA ILE A 307 18.75 -19.13 -14.20
C ILE A 307 18.69 -17.63 -14.52
N GLY A 308 19.84 -17.02 -14.77
CA GLY A 308 20.00 -15.58 -14.96
C GLY A 308 19.93 -15.09 -16.39
N SER A 309 20.02 -16.00 -17.40
CA SER A 309 20.00 -15.59 -18.80
C SER A 309 19.52 -16.70 -19.74
N ARG A 310 19.12 -16.32 -20.96
CA ARG A 310 18.77 -17.26 -22.02
C ARG A 310 19.95 -18.16 -22.43
N ALA A 311 21.16 -17.60 -22.42
CA ALA A 311 22.38 -18.36 -22.72
C ALA A 311 22.64 -19.42 -21.65
N GLU A 312 22.54 -19.09 -20.39
CA GLU A 312 22.66 -20.02 -19.27
C GLU A 312 21.59 -21.11 -19.31
N LEU A 313 20.34 -20.73 -19.66
CA LEU A 313 19.25 -21.70 -19.82
C LEU A 313 19.59 -22.74 -20.89
N ALA A 314 20.05 -22.29 -22.05
CA ALA A 314 20.45 -23.18 -23.14
C ALA A 314 21.63 -24.11 -22.76
N GLU A 315 22.62 -23.58 -22.09
CA GLU A 315 23.78 -24.34 -21.60
C GLU A 315 23.33 -25.43 -20.62
N LYS A 316 22.57 -25.07 -19.59
CA LYS A 316 22.13 -26.02 -18.53
C LYS A 316 21.08 -27.03 -19.06
N ALA A 317 20.26 -26.65 -20.03
CA ALA A 317 19.34 -27.56 -20.70
C ALA A 317 20.06 -28.51 -21.68
N GLY A 318 21.27 -28.17 -22.12
CA GLY A 318 21.98 -28.90 -23.18
C GLY A 318 21.32 -28.79 -24.54
N ASP A 319 20.47 -27.76 -24.74
CA ASP A 319 19.74 -27.51 -25.99
C ASP A 319 19.82 -26.01 -26.36
N PRO A 320 20.52 -25.68 -27.46
CA PRO A 320 20.58 -24.28 -27.93
C PRO A 320 19.22 -23.62 -28.18
N LYS A 321 18.19 -24.42 -28.54
CA LYS A 321 16.83 -23.90 -28.76
C LYS A 321 16.18 -23.37 -27.49
N ALA A 322 16.62 -23.78 -26.32
CA ALA A 322 16.13 -23.25 -25.06
C ALA A 322 16.40 -21.74 -24.90
N ALA A 323 17.41 -21.18 -25.58
CA ALA A 323 17.65 -19.74 -25.62
C ALA A 323 16.58 -18.94 -26.35
N GLU A 324 15.84 -19.60 -27.28
CA GLU A 324 14.82 -18.96 -28.12
C GLU A 324 13.39 -19.20 -27.61
N VAL A 325 13.24 -19.96 -26.51
CA VAL A 325 11.91 -20.29 -25.98
C VAL A 325 11.15 -19.03 -25.54
N GLU A 326 9.85 -19.05 -25.74
CA GLU A 326 8.96 -18.03 -25.14
C GLU A 326 9.00 -18.18 -23.61
N LEU A 327 9.37 -17.10 -22.91
CA LEU A 327 9.62 -17.14 -21.45
C LEU A 327 8.34 -17.20 -20.59
N HIS A 328 7.16 -17.04 -21.18
CA HIS A 328 5.90 -17.21 -20.46
C HIS A 328 5.46 -18.67 -20.40
N ARG A 329 4.52 -18.93 -19.50
CA ARG A 329 3.83 -20.22 -19.43
C ARG A 329 2.92 -20.41 -20.67
N PRO A 330 2.78 -21.62 -21.21
CA PRO A 330 3.33 -22.90 -20.72
C PRO A 330 4.73 -23.24 -21.27
N TYR A 331 5.28 -22.41 -22.13
CA TYR A 331 6.45 -22.74 -22.95
C TYR A 331 7.70 -22.95 -22.10
N ILE A 332 7.99 -22.03 -21.16
CA ILE A 332 9.15 -22.13 -20.27
C ILE A 332 9.04 -23.32 -19.32
N ASP A 333 7.83 -23.73 -18.94
CA ASP A 333 7.58 -24.88 -18.05
C ASP A 333 7.99 -26.23 -18.68
N ALA A 334 8.10 -26.29 -20.02
CA ALA A 334 8.54 -27.46 -20.74
C ALA A 334 10.07 -27.64 -20.77
N VAL A 335 10.82 -26.59 -20.40
CA VAL A 335 12.30 -26.65 -20.39
C VAL A 335 12.78 -27.28 -19.09
N THR A 336 13.51 -28.39 -19.21
CA THR A 336 14.16 -29.06 -18.08
C THR A 336 15.67 -28.85 -18.12
N ILE A 337 16.32 -28.86 -16.97
CA ILE A 337 17.77 -28.82 -16.82
C ILE A 337 18.23 -30.02 -16.00
N LYS A 338 19.50 -30.40 -16.08
CA LYS A 338 20.03 -31.51 -15.30
C LYS A 338 20.53 -31.05 -13.94
N CYS A 339 20.12 -31.77 -12.90
CA CYS A 339 20.59 -31.51 -11.54
C CYS A 339 22.09 -31.85 -11.42
N PRO A 340 22.92 -30.90 -10.99
CA PRO A 340 24.35 -31.15 -10.84
C PRO A 340 24.67 -32.16 -9.71
N GLU A 341 23.79 -32.32 -8.73
CA GLU A 341 24.01 -33.22 -7.59
C GLU A 341 23.58 -34.66 -7.85
N CYS A 342 22.42 -34.87 -8.51
CA CYS A 342 21.88 -36.22 -8.66
C CYS A 342 21.64 -36.66 -10.11
N GLY A 343 21.87 -35.77 -11.09
CA GLY A 343 21.72 -36.06 -12.53
C GLY A 343 20.26 -36.17 -13.04
N LYS A 344 19.26 -36.06 -12.16
CA LYS A 344 17.83 -36.10 -12.55
C LYS A 344 17.39 -34.79 -13.20
N ASP A 345 16.26 -34.84 -13.88
CA ASP A 345 15.65 -33.63 -14.46
C ASP A 345 15.11 -32.72 -13.34
N MET A 346 15.40 -31.43 -13.47
CA MET A 346 14.84 -30.36 -12.68
C MET A 346 13.75 -29.66 -13.48
N HIS A 347 12.71 -29.27 -12.79
CA HIS A 347 11.57 -28.57 -13.38
C HIS A 347 11.45 -27.16 -12.79
N ARG A 348 11.00 -26.22 -13.61
CA ARG A 348 10.74 -24.87 -13.12
C ARG A 348 9.60 -24.89 -12.08
N VAL A 349 9.74 -24.10 -11.02
CA VAL A 349 8.66 -23.89 -10.04
C VAL A 349 7.45 -23.24 -10.71
N PRO A 350 6.19 -23.63 -10.38
CA PRO A 350 5.02 -23.23 -11.16
C PRO A 350 4.61 -21.75 -10.97
N GLU A 351 5.17 -21.07 -9.99
CA GLU A 351 4.80 -19.70 -9.64
C GLU A 351 5.30 -18.68 -10.68
N VAL A 352 4.63 -17.52 -10.66
CA VAL A 352 5.06 -16.30 -11.35
C VAL A 352 5.39 -15.22 -10.32
N LEU A 353 6.16 -14.21 -10.72
CA LEU A 353 6.51 -13.07 -9.88
C LEU A 353 5.30 -12.18 -9.58
N ASP A 354 5.36 -11.50 -8.47
CA ASP A 354 4.51 -10.36 -8.15
C ASP A 354 4.71 -9.26 -9.20
N CYS A 355 3.62 -8.69 -9.72
CA CYS A 355 3.69 -7.60 -10.70
C CYS A 355 4.40 -6.33 -10.16
N TRP A 356 4.49 -6.18 -8.83
CA TRP A 356 5.26 -5.11 -8.23
C TRP A 356 6.77 -5.31 -8.39
N PHE A 357 7.24 -6.54 -8.51
CA PHE A 357 8.62 -6.83 -8.88
C PHE A 357 8.90 -6.37 -10.30
N ASP A 358 8.06 -6.71 -11.27
CA ASP A 358 8.22 -6.25 -12.66
C ASP A 358 8.29 -4.71 -12.74
N SER A 359 7.43 -4.02 -11.97
CA SER A 359 7.41 -2.55 -11.96
C SER A 359 8.61 -1.94 -11.23
N GLY A 360 9.12 -2.61 -10.21
CA GLY A 360 10.34 -2.21 -9.47
C GLY A 360 11.61 -2.37 -10.31
N ALA A 361 11.62 -3.37 -11.20
CA ALA A 361 12.73 -3.64 -12.11
C ALA A 361 12.86 -2.60 -13.26
N MET A 362 11.86 -1.75 -13.48
CA MET A 362 11.79 -0.83 -14.64
C MET A 362 13.08 -0.01 -14.85
N PRO A 363 13.73 0.58 -13.84
CA PRO A 363 14.89 1.45 -14.08
C PRO A 363 16.04 0.79 -14.83
N PHE A 364 16.25 -0.50 -14.64
CA PHE A 364 17.32 -1.27 -15.28
C PHE A 364 16.79 -2.21 -16.38
N ALA A 365 15.60 -2.78 -16.23
CA ALA A 365 15.02 -3.69 -17.20
C ALA A 365 14.73 -3.03 -18.55
N GLN A 366 14.29 -1.75 -18.56
CA GLN A 366 14.05 -0.99 -19.80
C GLN A 366 15.30 -0.83 -20.67
N HIS A 367 16.46 -0.90 -20.07
CA HIS A 367 17.76 -0.80 -20.77
C HIS A 367 18.36 -2.17 -21.09
N HIS A 368 17.72 -3.27 -20.68
CA HIS A 368 18.28 -4.62 -20.70
C HIS A 368 19.64 -4.71 -19.98
N TYR A 369 19.78 -3.92 -18.92
CA TYR A 369 20.98 -3.92 -18.07
C TYR A 369 21.11 -5.25 -17.31
N PRO A 370 22.31 -5.85 -17.14
CA PRO A 370 23.63 -5.33 -17.53
C PRO A 370 24.11 -5.72 -18.93
N PHE A 371 23.27 -6.40 -19.75
CA PHE A 371 23.66 -7.00 -21.00
C PHE A 371 23.77 -5.99 -22.14
N GLU A 372 22.93 -4.94 -22.13
CA GLU A 372 22.87 -3.87 -23.11
C GLU A 372 22.75 -2.50 -22.43
N ASN A 373 23.02 -1.42 -23.19
CA ASN A 373 22.78 -0.02 -22.81
C ASN A 373 23.33 0.39 -21.44
N LYS A 374 24.41 -0.23 -20.98
CA LYS A 374 25.00 0.00 -19.65
C LYS A 374 25.34 1.47 -19.42
N GLU A 375 25.97 2.14 -20.41
CA GLU A 375 26.34 3.54 -20.30
C GLU A 375 25.13 4.46 -20.16
N VAL A 376 24.03 4.17 -20.88
CA VAL A 376 22.78 4.94 -20.80
C VAL A 376 22.15 4.78 -19.42
N PHE A 377 22.12 3.55 -18.89
CA PHE A 377 21.64 3.29 -17.54
C PHE A 377 22.45 4.06 -16.49
N GLU A 378 23.79 3.96 -16.53
CA GLU A 378 24.67 4.61 -15.56
C GLU A 378 24.54 6.15 -15.57
N GLN A 379 24.20 6.75 -16.72
CA GLN A 379 23.95 8.19 -16.84
C GLN A 379 22.57 8.62 -16.31
N GLN A 380 21.58 7.76 -16.41
CA GLN A 380 20.18 8.09 -16.07
C GLN A 380 19.73 7.58 -14.69
N PHE A 381 20.54 6.73 -14.05
CA PHE A 381 20.22 6.16 -12.74
C PHE A 381 21.06 6.80 -11.62
N PRO A 382 20.43 7.30 -10.54
CA PRO A 382 19.00 7.33 -10.22
C PRO A 382 18.20 8.29 -11.10
N ALA A 383 16.90 8.05 -11.23
CA ALA A 383 15.99 8.98 -11.90
C ALA A 383 16.01 10.36 -11.21
N LYS A 384 16.00 11.43 -12.00
CA LYS A 384 16.04 12.80 -11.44
C LYS A 384 14.79 13.12 -10.63
N PHE A 385 13.61 12.68 -11.08
CA PHE A 385 12.41 12.70 -10.26
C PHE A 385 11.41 11.63 -10.70
N ILE A 386 10.52 11.26 -9.77
CA ILE A 386 9.30 10.52 -10.04
C ILE A 386 8.11 11.21 -9.37
N SER A 387 6.89 10.94 -9.85
CA SER A 387 5.67 11.51 -9.28
C SER A 387 4.52 10.54 -9.41
N GLU A 388 3.94 10.16 -8.28
CA GLU A 388 2.73 9.34 -8.17
C GLU A 388 1.96 9.67 -6.90
N ALA A 389 0.77 9.09 -6.74
CA ALA A 389 -0.07 9.34 -5.58
C ALA A 389 0.46 8.68 -4.30
N VAL A 390 0.00 9.16 -3.15
CA VAL A 390 0.48 8.78 -1.82
C VAL A 390 0.31 7.30 -1.48
N ASP A 391 -0.61 6.59 -2.12
CA ASP A 391 -0.79 5.15 -1.97
C ASP A 391 0.43 4.36 -2.48
N GLN A 392 1.22 4.93 -3.41
CA GLN A 392 2.42 4.30 -3.94
C GLN A 392 3.58 4.19 -2.93
N THR A 393 3.46 4.76 -1.75
CA THR A 393 4.32 4.43 -0.59
C THR A 393 4.19 2.96 -0.16
N ARG A 394 3.11 2.30 -0.55
CA ARG A 394 2.81 0.87 -0.38
C ARG A 394 2.67 0.16 -1.73
N GLY A 395 3.45 0.56 -2.71
CA GLY A 395 3.42 0.06 -4.08
C GLY A 395 4.71 0.41 -4.80
N TRP A 396 4.63 1.18 -5.86
CA TRP A 396 5.76 1.43 -6.76
C TRP A 396 6.97 2.12 -6.11
N PHE A 397 6.75 3.09 -5.22
CA PHE A 397 7.89 3.74 -4.51
C PHE A 397 8.67 2.72 -3.68
N HIS A 398 7.97 1.76 -3.07
CA HIS A 398 8.62 0.72 -2.28
C HIS A 398 9.34 -0.30 -3.17
N SER A 399 8.68 -0.86 -4.20
CA SER A 399 9.31 -1.88 -5.06
C SER A 399 10.55 -1.34 -5.77
N LEU A 400 10.52 -0.08 -6.26
CA LEU A 400 11.70 0.60 -6.79
C LEU A 400 12.84 0.69 -5.76
N MET A 401 12.53 1.12 -4.53
CA MET A 401 13.52 1.27 -3.46
C MET A 401 14.11 -0.08 -3.03
N ALA A 402 13.28 -1.10 -2.91
CA ALA A 402 13.69 -2.44 -2.52
C ALA A 402 14.67 -3.04 -3.53
N GLU A 403 14.32 -3.09 -4.81
CA GLU A 403 15.16 -3.69 -5.83
C GLU A 403 16.44 -2.89 -6.07
N SER A 404 16.35 -1.55 -6.06
CA SER A 404 17.52 -0.69 -6.18
C SER A 404 18.50 -0.87 -5.01
N THR A 405 17.98 -0.99 -3.80
CA THR A 405 18.81 -1.24 -2.61
C THR A 405 19.49 -2.59 -2.69
N LEU A 406 18.76 -3.64 -3.07
CA LEU A 406 19.29 -5.00 -3.19
C LEU A 406 20.36 -5.13 -4.27
N LEU A 407 20.18 -4.47 -5.42
CA LEU A 407 21.08 -4.62 -6.57
C LEU A 407 22.24 -3.60 -6.57
N PHE A 408 21.98 -2.37 -6.16
CA PHE A 408 22.93 -1.25 -6.31
C PHE A 408 23.28 -0.56 -4.99
N ASN A 409 22.60 -0.93 -3.90
CA ASN A 409 22.71 -0.26 -2.59
C ASN A 409 22.55 1.26 -2.67
N LYS A 410 21.61 1.72 -3.49
CA LYS A 410 21.37 3.12 -3.81
C LYS A 410 19.89 3.40 -3.99
N ALA A 411 19.44 4.62 -3.67
CA ALA A 411 18.08 5.05 -3.98
C ALA A 411 17.84 5.08 -5.50
N PRO A 412 16.66 4.66 -5.99
CA PRO A 412 16.36 4.61 -7.44
C PRO A 412 16.00 5.98 -8.03
N TYR A 413 15.72 6.97 -7.20
CA TYR A 413 15.29 8.32 -7.56
C TYR A 413 15.87 9.35 -6.59
N GLU A 414 16.08 10.57 -7.10
CA GLU A 414 16.61 11.68 -6.31
C GLU A 414 15.49 12.51 -5.68
N ASN A 415 14.39 12.74 -6.42
CA ASN A 415 13.27 13.56 -6.00
C ASN A 415 11.94 12.82 -6.20
N VAL A 416 11.01 12.95 -5.24
CA VAL A 416 9.67 12.37 -5.32
C VAL A 416 8.62 13.44 -5.05
N ILE A 417 7.78 13.73 -6.05
CA ILE A 417 6.61 14.58 -5.87
C ILE A 417 5.42 13.67 -5.58
N VAL A 418 4.97 13.66 -4.35
CA VAL A 418 3.83 12.83 -3.92
C VAL A 418 2.53 13.57 -4.21
N LEU A 419 1.59 12.91 -4.90
CA LEU A 419 0.31 13.50 -5.25
C LEU A 419 -0.79 13.12 -4.27
N GLY A 420 -1.67 14.08 -3.95
CA GLY A 420 -2.93 13.81 -3.27
C GLY A 420 -3.96 13.20 -4.23
N HIS A 421 -4.92 12.47 -3.69
CA HIS A 421 -6.00 11.88 -4.48
C HIS A 421 -6.92 12.95 -5.10
N VAL A 422 -7.45 12.66 -6.29
CA VAL A 422 -8.52 13.45 -6.88
C VAL A 422 -9.86 12.97 -6.33
N GLN A 423 -10.64 13.89 -5.79
CA GLN A 423 -11.94 13.68 -5.16
C GLN A 423 -13.05 14.31 -6.00
N ASP A 424 -14.30 13.92 -5.76
CA ASP A 424 -15.46 14.59 -6.35
C ASP A 424 -15.66 16.01 -5.77
N GLU A 425 -16.65 16.74 -6.26
CA GLU A 425 -16.95 18.12 -5.79
C GLU A 425 -17.23 18.21 -4.29
N ASN A 426 -17.71 17.12 -3.68
CA ASN A 426 -18.03 17.03 -2.26
C ASN A 426 -16.84 16.58 -1.39
N GLY A 427 -15.68 16.31 -2.00
CA GLY A 427 -14.51 15.81 -1.31
C GLY A 427 -14.55 14.30 -1.00
N GLN A 428 -15.42 13.55 -1.69
CA GLN A 428 -15.51 12.10 -1.54
C GLN A 428 -14.57 11.41 -2.54
N LYS A 429 -14.01 10.26 -2.13
CA LYS A 429 -13.23 9.41 -3.03
C LYS A 429 -14.10 8.97 -4.21
N MET A 430 -13.62 9.24 -5.43
CA MET A 430 -14.28 8.79 -6.66
C MET A 430 -14.23 7.26 -6.77
N SER A 431 -15.36 6.65 -7.14
CA SER A 431 -15.40 5.23 -7.49
C SER A 431 -16.53 4.97 -8.50
N LYS A 432 -16.30 4.00 -9.39
CA LYS A 432 -17.33 3.57 -10.36
C LYS A 432 -18.58 3.03 -9.67
N SER A 433 -18.41 2.34 -8.54
CA SER A 433 -19.52 1.75 -7.77
C SER A 433 -20.42 2.79 -7.11
N LYS A 434 -19.89 4.00 -6.81
CA LYS A 434 -20.66 5.11 -6.25
C LYS A 434 -21.27 6.03 -7.30
N GLY A 435 -20.92 5.86 -8.59
CA GLY A 435 -21.40 6.70 -9.69
C GLY A 435 -20.89 8.15 -9.66
N ASN A 436 -19.87 8.45 -8.84
CA ASN A 436 -19.28 9.79 -8.70
C ASN A 436 -17.93 9.93 -9.42
N ALA A 437 -17.55 8.95 -10.23
CA ALA A 437 -16.33 9.02 -11.03
C ALA A 437 -16.56 9.90 -12.26
N VAL A 438 -15.63 10.81 -12.52
CA VAL A 438 -15.58 11.60 -13.76
C VAL A 438 -14.83 10.80 -14.81
N ASP A 439 -15.39 10.65 -16.00
CA ASP A 439 -14.69 10.05 -17.13
C ASP A 439 -13.62 11.05 -17.64
N PRO A 440 -12.33 10.66 -17.68
CA PRO A 440 -11.26 11.55 -18.11
C PRO A 440 -11.41 12.01 -19.57
N PHE A 441 -11.92 11.16 -20.47
CA PHE A 441 -12.07 11.51 -21.88
C PHE A 441 -13.20 12.51 -22.09
N ASP A 442 -14.32 12.36 -21.39
CA ASP A 442 -15.41 13.33 -21.41
C ASP A 442 -14.95 14.68 -20.84
N ALA A 443 -14.16 14.68 -19.78
CA ALA A 443 -13.58 15.88 -19.21
C ALA A 443 -12.61 16.57 -20.20
N LEU A 444 -11.75 15.80 -20.87
CA LEU A 444 -10.82 16.32 -21.88
C LEU A 444 -11.55 16.94 -23.07
N GLN A 445 -12.64 16.32 -23.54
CA GLN A 445 -13.46 16.87 -24.63
C GLN A 445 -14.20 18.14 -24.21
N THR A 446 -14.68 18.18 -22.98
CA THR A 446 -15.49 19.31 -22.48
C THR A 446 -14.67 20.54 -22.16
N TYR A 447 -13.52 20.36 -21.51
CA TYR A 447 -12.72 21.46 -20.95
C TYR A 447 -11.40 21.70 -21.69
N GLY A 448 -10.90 20.72 -22.42
CA GLY A 448 -9.57 20.74 -23.02
C GLY A 448 -8.47 20.32 -22.04
N ALA A 449 -7.42 19.68 -22.56
CA ALA A 449 -6.32 19.14 -21.76
C ALA A 449 -5.56 20.23 -20.99
N ASP A 450 -5.30 21.37 -21.64
CA ASP A 450 -4.51 22.45 -21.03
C ASP A 450 -5.25 23.13 -19.88
N ALA A 451 -6.59 23.28 -19.97
CA ALA A 451 -7.39 23.84 -18.90
C ALA A 451 -7.38 22.92 -17.66
N ILE A 452 -7.45 21.59 -17.86
CA ILE A 452 -7.38 20.60 -16.79
C ILE A 452 -5.98 20.58 -16.16
N ARG A 453 -4.91 20.59 -16.97
CA ARG A 453 -3.52 20.68 -16.46
C ARG A 453 -3.31 21.94 -15.64
N TRP A 454 -3.74 23.10 -16.17
CA TRP A 454 -3.65 24.37 -15.46
C TRP A 454 -4.38 24.33 -14.11
N TYR A 455 -5.57 23.75 -14.09
CA TYR A 455 -6.30 23.55 -12.84
C TYR A 455 -5.49 22.73 -11.82
N PHE A 456 -4.91 21.61 -12.23
CA PHE A 456 -4.14 20.78 -11.33
C PHE A 456 -2.85 21.45 -10.83
N TYR A 457 -2.25 22.34 -11.61
CA TYR A 457 -1.06 23.08 -11.18
C TYR A 457 -1.39 24.23 -10.23
N THR A 458 -2.58 24.80 -10.31
CA THR A 458 -2.94 26.03 -9.58
C THR A 458 -3.87 25.82 -8.39
N ALA A 459 -4.61 24.71 -8.32
CA ALA A 459 -5.67 24.52 -7.32
C ALA A 459 -5.16 24.41 -5.88
N SER A 460 -4.05 23.71 -5.67
CA SER A 460 -3.39 23.52 -4.36
C SER A 460 -2.03 22.88 -4.53
N ALA A 461 -1.26 22.76 -3.44
CA ALA A 461 -0.03 21.97 -3.44
C ALA A 461 -0.27 20.53 -3.94
N PRO A 462 0.67 19.91 -4.69
CA PRO A 462 0.49 18.61 -5.33
C PRO A 462 0.01 17.49 -4.39
N TRP A 463 0.50 17.46 -3.16
CA TRP A 463 0.21 16.43 -2.15
C TRP A 463 -1.13 16.58 -1.43
N ILE A 464 -1.82 17.71 -1.61
CA ILE A 464 -3.14 17.95 -1.00
C ILE A 464 -4.22 17.30 -1.90
N PRO A 465 -5.16 16.52 -1.33
CA PRO A 465 -6.29 16.00 -2.10
C PRO A 465 -7.05 17.11 -2.81
N LYS A 466 -7.32 16.93 -4.10
CA LYS A 466 -7.96 17.92 -4.95
C LYS A 466 -9.39 17.55 -5.29
N ARG A 467 -10.33 18.47 -5.13
CA ARG A 467 -11.71 18.29 -5.58
C ARG A 467 -11.79 18.64 -7.06
N PHE A 468 -12.18 17.71 -7.91
CA PHE A 468 -12.39 17.99 -9.32
C PHE A 468 -13.74 18.69 -9.50
N SER A 469 -13.70 19.90 -10.05
CA SER A 469 -14.90 20.68 -10.37
C SER A 469 -14.74 21.32 -11.74
N GLY A 470 -15.64 20.96 -12.68
CA GLY A 470 -15.65 21.55 -14.01
C GLY A 470 -15.82 23.08 -14.00
N LYS A 471 -16.55 23.62 -13.01
CA LYS A 471 -16.68 25.07 -12.82
C LYS A 471 -15.34 25.75 -12.53
N LEU A 472 -14.50 25.14 -11.67
CA LEU A 472 -13.18 25.68 -11.34
C LEU A 472 -12.20 25.56 -12.52
N VAL A 473 -12.28 24.46 -13.29
CA VAL A 473 -11.50 24.29 -14.52
C VAL A 473 -11.82 25.41 -15.51
N LEU A 474 -13.11 25.68 -15.77
CA LEU A 474 -13.54 26.76 -16.65
C LEU A 474 -13.18 28.17 -16.14
N GLU A 475 -13.16 28.37 -14.83
CA GLU A 475 -12.72 29.63 -14.24
C GLU A 475 -11.23 29.88 -14.50
N GLY A 476 -10.38 28.88 -14.29
CA GLY A 476 -8.94 28.94 -14.60
C GLY A 476 -8.69 29.16 -16.10
N GLN A 477 -9.44 28.47 -16.96
CA GLN A 477 -9.38 28.66 -18.42
C GLN A 477 -9.69 30.10 -18.81
N ARG A 478 -10.77 30.68 -18.28
CA ARG A 478 -11.18 32.06 -18.62
C ARG A 478 -10.21 33.11 -18.08
N LYS A 479 -9.78 32.97 -16.83
CA LYS A 479 -8.95 33.98 -16.16
C LYS A 479 -7.52 34.02 -16.70
N PHE A 480 -6.95 32.89 -17.03
CA PHE A 480 -5.56 32.80 -17.50
C PHE A 480 -5.48 32.62 -19.02
N MET A 481 -5.92 31.47 -19.54
CA MET A 481 -5.80 31.17 -20.97
C MET A 481 -6.60 32.12 -21.85
N GLY A 482 -7.82 32.44 -21.45
CA GLY A 482 -8.64 33.41 -22.18
C GLY A 482 -8.04 34.81 -22.21
N THR A 483 -7.42 35.25 -21.11
CA THR A 483 -6.75 36.54 -21.03
C THR A 483 -5.50 36.58 -21.92
N LEU A 484 -4.67 35.51 -21.87
CA LEU A 484 -3.53 35.38 -22.75
C LEU A 484 -3.92 35.31 -24.22
N TRP A 485 -4.96 34.51 -24.55
CA TRP A 485 -5.49 34.40 -25.91
C TRP A 485 -6.00 35.73 -26.45
N ASN A 486 -6.74 36.49 -25.65
CA ASN A 486 -7.25 37.78 -26.04
C ASN A 486 -6.10 38.80 -26.27
N THR A 487 -5.05 38.73 -25.47
CA THR A 487 -3.85 39.56 -25.66
C THR A 487 -3.13 39.19 -26.96
N TYR A 488 -2.97 37.91 -27.23
CA TYR A 488 -2.42 37.43 -28.49
C TYR A 488 -3.28 37.81 -29.68
N ALA A 489 -4.59 37.65 -29.61
CA ALA A 489 -5.53 38.02 -30.68
C ALA A 489 -5.50 39.53 -30.96
N PHE A 490 -5.39 40.34 -29.92
CA PHE A 490 -5.18 41.80 -30.07
C PHE A 490 -3.89 42.10 -30.83
N PHE A 491 -2.76 41.48 -30.42
CA PHE A 491 -1.47 41.65 -31.09
C PHE A 491 -1.57 41.27 -32.57
N VAL A 492 -2.06 40.06 -32.88
CA VAL A 492 -2.16 39.55 -34.25
C VAL A 492 -3.07 40.42 -35.13
N LEU A 493 -4.20 40.87 -34.58
CA LEU A 493 -5.14 41.74 -35.33
C LEU A 493 -4.44 43.00 -35.83
N TYR A 494 -3.77 43.72 -34.95
CA TYR A 494 -3.13 45.00 -35.32
C TYR A 494 -1.84 44.77 -36.10
N ALA A 495 -1.03 43.73 -35.79
CA ALA A 495 0.12 43.35 -36.56
C ALA A 495 -0.21 43.05 -38.02
N ASN A 496 -1.36 42.36 -38.28
CA ASN A 496 -1.81 42.09 -39.64
C ASN A 496 -2.29 43.37 -40.37
N ILE A 497 -3.00 44.28 -39.69
CA ILE A 497 -3.44 45.56 -40.26
C ILE A 497 -2.23 46.43 -40.66
N ASP A 498 -1.22 46.48 -39.79
CA ASP A 498 -0.03 47.30 -39.99
C ASP A 498 1.07 46.56 -40.79
N GLN A 499 0.85 45.33 -41.18
CA GLN A 499 1.83 44.44 -41.83
C GLN A 499 3.16 44.38 -41.03
N PHE A 500 3.03 44.34 -39.71
CA PHE A 500 4.19 44.32 -38.82
C PHE A 500 4.93 42.96 -38.90
N ASP A 501 6.22 43.01 -39.07
CA ASP A 501 7.13 41.88 -39.12
C ASP A 501 8.22 42.09 -38.09
N ALA A 502 8.15 41.31 -36.99
CA ALA A 502 9.09 41.42 -35.87
C ALA A 502 10.58 41.18 -36.28
N THR A 503 10.79 40.43 -37.37
CA THR A 503 12.17 40.14 -37.84
C THR A 503 12.88 41.37 -38.46
N LYS A 504 12.12 42.37 -38.81
CA LYS A 504 12.65 43.63 -39.42
C LYS A 504 13.05 44.66 -38.39
N TYR A 505 12.75 44.44 -37.12
CA TYR A 505 13.00 45.42 -36.06
C TYR A 505 13.84 44.81 -34.94
N LYS A 506 14.49 45.68 -34.17
CA LYS A 506 15.21 45.29 -32.96
C LYS A 506 14.65 46.03 -31.77
N LEU A 507 14.59 45.32 -30.63
CA LEU A 507 14.24 45.96 -29.37
C LEU A 507 15.43 46.77 -28.86
N GLU A 508 15.31 48.12 -28.83
CA GLU A 508 16.33 49.03 -28.35
C GLU A 508 15.93 49.63 -27.01
N TYR A 509 16.48 49.07 -25.92
CA TYR A 509 16.07 49.38 -24.55
C TYR A 509 16.06 50.88 -24.22
N ASP A 510 17.04 51.62 -24.69
CA ASP A 510 17.20 53.06 -24.43
C ASP A 510 16.13 53.93 -25.10
N LYS A 511 15.50 53.42 -26.15
CA LYS A 511 14.41 54.08 -26.87
C LYS A 511 12.98 53.74 -26.36
N LEU A 512 12.90 52.80 -25.40
CA LEU A 512 11.65 52.30 -24.88
C LEU A 512 10.99 53.32 -23.93
N SER A 513 9.66 53.38 -23.98
CA SER A 513 8.87 54.10 -22.99
C SER A 513 8.99 53.49 -21.60
N VAL A 514 8.57 54.22 -20.59
CA VAL A 514 8.50 53.70 -19.21
C VAL A 514 7.61 52.43 -19.12
N MET A 515 6.51 52.40 -19.86
CA MET A 515 5.59 51.25 -19.87
C MET A 515 6.22 50.00 -20.54
N ASP A 516 7.00 50.21 -21.61
CA ASP A 516 7.68 49.12 -22.29
C ASP A 516 8.76 48.50 -21.36
N ARG A 517 9.58 49.34 -20.74
CA ARG A 517 10.58 48.94 -19.78
C ARG A 517 9.97 48.24 -18.55
N TRP A 518 8.83 48.74 -18.10
CA TRP A 518 8.09 48.11 -16.99
C TRP A 518 7.65 46.70 -17.34
N LEU A 519 7.03 46.48 -18.53
CA LEU A 519 6.60 45.14 -18.93
C LEU A 519 7.76 44.17 -19.08
N LEU A 520 8.86 44.60 -19.69
CA LEU A 520 10.06 43.79 -19.84
C LEU A 520 10.73 43.45 -18.48
N SER A 521 10.70 44.38 -17.53
CA SER A 521 11.15 44.13 -16.17
C SER A 521 10.27 43.10 -15.47
N LYS A 522 8.94 43.18 -15.62
CA LYS A 522 8.00 42.19 -15.11
C LYS A 522 8.22 40.83 -15.75
N LEU A 523 8.46 40.80 -17.07
CA LEU A 523 8.76 39.55 -17.79
C LEU A 523 10.03 38.88 -17.21
N ASN A 524 11.11 39.61 -17.07
CA ASN A 524 12.36 39.08 -16.53
C ASN A 524 12.20 38.57 -15.08
N SER A 525 11.41 39.30 -14.26
CA SER A 525 11.09 38.87 -12.91
C SER A 525 10.23 37.57 -12.90
N ALA A 526 9.27 37.47 -13.82
CA ALA A 526 8.46 36.26 -13.96
C ALA A 526 9.32 35.07 -14.41
N VAL A 527 10.18 35.25 -15.42
CA VAL A 527 11.09 34.20 -15.90
C VAL A 527 11.98 33.69 -14.76
N ALA A 528 12.66 34.61 -14.03
CA ALA A 528 13.53 34.24 -12.91
C ALA A 528 12.74 33.53 -11.78
N GLY A 529 11.53 34.03 -11.46
CA GLY A 529 10.69 33.41 -10.42
C GLY A 529 10.16 32.03 -10.80
N VAL A 530 9.77 31.87 -12.07
CA VAL A 530 9.32 30.56 -12.59
C VAL A 530 10.47 29.55 -12.61
N ASP A 531 11.64 29.97 -13.10
CA ASP A 531 12.83 29.09 -13.16
C ASP A 531 13.27 28.62 -11.76
N ASP A 532 13.34 29.53 -10.79
CA ASP A 532 13.64 29.19 -9.40
C ASP A 532 12.59 28.24 -8.81
N CYS A 533 11.30 28.55 -9.01
CA CYS A 533 10.23 27.71 -8.50
C CYS A 533 10.23 26.30 -9.10
N LEU A 534 10.42 26.17 -10.42
CA LEU A 534 10.43 24.88 -11.09
C LEU A 534 11.70 24.08 -10.74
N SER A 535 12.84 24.73 -10.59
CA SER A 535 14.08 24.10 -10.12
C SER A 535 13.94 23.48 -8.72
N ASN A 536 13.01 24.02 -7.92
CA ASN A 536 12.69 23.54 -6.57
C ASN A 536 11.35 22.81 -6.46
N TYR A 537 10.76 22.39 -7.58
CA TYR A 537 9.46 21.68 -7.66
C TYR A 537 8.27 22.44 -7.03
N LYS A 538 8.33 23.77 -6.94
CA LYS A 538 7.26 24.64 -6.42
C LYS A 538 6.30 25.03 -7.54
N ILE A 539 5.53 24.06 -8.03
CA ILE A 539 4.69 24.19 -9.25
C ILE A 539 3.58 25.23 -9.11
N PRO A 540 2.79 25.27 -8.00
CA PRO A 540 1.74 26.28 -7.85
C PRO A 540 2.29 27.72 -7.81
N GLU A 541 3.46 27.91 -7.20
CA GLU A 541 4.12 29.19 -7.11
C GLU A 541 4.61 29.65 -8.48
N ALA A 542 5.19 28.74 -9.29
CA ALA A 542 5.57 29.04 -10.67
C ALA A 542 4.35 29.47 -11.52
N ALA A 543 3.25 28.73 -11.40
CA ALA A 543 2.00 29.05 -12.09
C ALA A 543 1.44 30.43 -11.68
N LYS A 544 1.60 30.82 -10.41
CA LYS A 544 1.20 32.14 -9.91
C LYS A 544 2.00 33.27 -10.57
N TYR A 545 3.31 33.14 -10.72
CA TYR A 545 4.12 34.11 -11.46
C TYR A 545 3.62 34.32 -12.89
N LEU A 546 3.30 33.24 -13.59
CA LEU A 546 2.75 33.31 -14.95
C LEU A 546 1.38 33.99 -14.97
N GLN A 547 0.51 33.67 -14.04
CA GLN A 547 -0.82 34.28 -13.96
C GLN A 547 -0.76 35.78 -13.69
N GLU A 548 0.06 36.21 -12.75
CA GLU A 548 0.28 37.62 -12.41
C GLU A 548 0.87 38.39 -13.60
N PHE A 549 1.85 37.79 -14.29
CA PHE A 549 2.42 38.41 -15.48
C PHE A 549 1.42 38.58 -16.61
N VAL A 550 0.60 37.58 -16.91
CA VAL A 550 -0.45 37.67 -17.95
C VAL A 550 -1.48 38.74 -17.61
N ASP A 551 -1.84 38.88 -16.33
CA ASP A 551 -2.74 39.94 -15.88
C ASP A 551 -2.12 41.33 -16.05
N ASP A 552 -0.87 41.50 -15.63
CA ASP A 552 -0.10 42.75 -15.82
C ASP A 552 0.03 43.10 -17.31
N MET A 553 0.36 42.15 -18.17
CA MET A 553 0.48 42.34 -19.62
C MET A 553 -0.84 42.78 -20.25
N SER A 554 -1.94 42.11 -19.92
CA SER A 554 -3.25 42.37 -20.51
C SER A 554 -3.89 43.64 -19.94
N ASN A 555 -4.05 43.71 -18.60
CA ASN A 555 -4.87 44.73 -17.94
C ASN A 555 -4.13 46.05 -17.72
N TRP A 556 -2.82 46.04 -17.71
CA TRP A 556 -2.03 47.26 -17.60
C TRP A 556 -1.35 47.62 -18.91
N TYR A 557 -0.43 46.79 -19.42
CA TYR A 557 0.32 47.20 -20.60
C TYR A 557 -0.54 47.39 -21.83
N VAL A 558 -1.26 46.36 -22.27
CA VAL A 558 -2.11 46.44 -23.48
C VAL A 558 -3.16 47.50 -23.31
N ARG A 559 -3.87 47.50 -22.17
CA ARG A 559 -4.96 48.49 -21.95
C ARG A 559 -4.48 49.94 -22.01
N ARG A 560 -3.31 50.24 -21.45
CA ARG A 560 -2.73 51.60 -21.45
C ARG A 560 -2.00 51.96 -22.73
N SER A 561 -1.59 50.99 -23.51
CA SER A 561 -0.87 51.17 -24.75
C SER A 561 -1.72 51.09 -26.01
N ARG A 562 -3.07 50.93 -25.89
CA ARG A 562 -3.98 50.74 -27.04
C ARG A 562 -3.84 51.84 -28.10
N GLU A 563 -3.79 53.09 -27.69
CA GLU A 563 -3.65 54.23 -28.57
C GLU A 563 -2.39 54.16 -29.42
N ARG A 564 -1.32 53.60 -28.92
CA ARG A 564 -0.05 53.41 -29.66
C ARG A 564 -0.25 52.41 -30.82
N PHE A 565 -1.00 51.35 -30.63
CA PHE A 565 -1.34 50.39 -31.68
C PHE A 565 -2.34 50.95 -32.69
N TRP A 566 -3.18 51.92 -32.30
CA TRP A 566 -4.15 52.56 -33.17
C TRP A 566 -3.59 53.76 -33.93
N ALA A 567 -2.43 54.25 -33.56
CA ALA A 567 -1.80 55.38 -34.23
C ALA A 567 -1.58 55.12 -35.73
N LYS A 568 -1.67 56.15 -36.55
CA LYS A 568 -1.36 56.04 -37.98
C LYS A 568 0.15 55.97 -38.24
N GLY A 569 0.54 55.15 -39.23
CA GLY A 569 1.95 54.95 -39.59
C GLY A 569 2.71 54.05 -38.64
N MET A 570 4.00 53.83 -38.91
CA MET A 570 4.88 52.99 -38.13
C MET A 570 6.02 53.80 -37.51
N GLU A 571 5.62 54.73 -36.64
CA GLU A 571 6.58 55.54 -35.88
C GLU A 571 7.27 54.72 -34.81
N GLN A 572 8.43 55.18 -34.35
CA GLN A 572 9.29 54.43 -33.41
C GLN A 572 8.55 53.99 -32.15
N ASP A 573 7.66 54.82 -31.61
CA ASP A 573 6.89 54.46 -30.41
C ASP A 573 5.94 53.30 -30.66
N LYS A 574 5.28 53.24 -31.84
CA LYS A 574 4.44 52.13 -32.24
C LYS A 574 5.25 50.85 -32.46
N ILE A 575 6.43 50.94 -33.11
CA ILE A 575 7.37 49.82 -33.29
C ILE A 575 7.80 49.30 -31.94
N ASN A 576 8.14 50.14 -30.99
CA ASN A 576 8.51 49.77 -29.63
C ASN A 576 7.37 49.04 -28.91
N ALA A 577 6.10 49.49 -29.06
CA ALA A 577 4.96 48.80 -28.48
C ALA A 577 4.79 47.39 -29.05
N TYR A 578 4.91 47.22 -30.37
CA TYR A 578 4.83 45.88 -31.00
C TYR A 578 5.97 45.00 -30.55
N MET A 579 7.20 45.47 -30.58
CA MET A 579 8.38 44.66 -30.20
C MET A 579 8.35 44.25 -28.74
N THR A 580 7.87 45.13 -27.86
CA THR A 580 7.73 44.82 -26.44
C THR A 580 6.68 43.75 -26.21
N LEU A 581 5.48 43.87 -26.82
CA LEU A 581 4.42 42.89 -26.68
C LEU A 581 4.77 41.58 -27.37
N TYR A 582 5.41 41.63 -28.54
CA TYR A 582 5.96 40.43 -29.21
C TYR A 582 6.93 39.67 -28.31
N THR A 583 7.92 40.37 -27.76
CA THR A 583 8.90 39.76 -26.83
C THR A 583 8.17 39.09 -25.63
N ALA A 584 7.21 39.80 -25.04
CA ALA A 584 6.44 39.23 -23.91
C ALA A 584 5.61 37.99 -24.26
N LEU A 585 5.09 37.91 -25.48
CA LEU A 585 4.27 36.79 -25.93
C LEU A 585 5.06 35.57 -26.36
N VAL A 586 6.33 35.75 -26.86
CA VAL A 586 7.14 34.63 -27.33
C VAL A 586 8.09 34.07 -26.25
N THR A 587 8.33 34.83 -25.17
CA THR A 587 9.12 34.37 -24.02
C THR A 587 8.25 33.60 -23.05
#